data_0ee91ee4a717a2e6945a465cbd246237
#
_entry.id   0ee91ee4a717a2e6945a465cbd246237
#
_cell.length_a   1.000
_cell.length_b   1.000
_cell.length_c   1.000
_cell.angle_alpha   90.00
_cell.angle_beta   90.00
_cell.angle_gamma   90.00
#
_symmetry.space_group_name_H-M   'P 1'
#
loop_
_entity.id
_entity.type
_entity.pdbx_description
1 polymer ?
#
loop_
_entity_poly.entity_id
_entity_poly.type
_entity_poly.pdbx_seq_one_letter_code
_entity_poly.pdbx_strand_id
1 'polypeptide(L)' 'MKFFYNQSAGSDFIELCGDAFLHLKARRIKVGERIDVRNLRDNYNYIYEITQISRREANLSLV' A
#
# COMPACT_ATOMS: atom_id res chain seq x y z
N MET A 1 -8.51 -3.79 10.44
CA MET A 1 -8.40 -2.62 9.55
C MET A 1 -8.51 -3.08 8.11
N LYS A 2 -9.34 -2.42 7.33
CA LYS A 2 -9.62 -2.85 5.95
C LYS A 2 -8.85 -2.07 4.90
N PHE A 3 -7.99 -1.16 5.31
CA PHE A 3 -7.19 -0.36 4.41
C PHE A 3 -5.81 -0.14 5.00
N PHE A 4 -4.90 0.30 4.14
CA PHE A 4 -3.54 0.66 4.57
C PHE A 4 -3.43 2.18 4.63
N TYR A 5 -2.66 2.68 5.56
CA TYR A 5 -2.40 4.11 5.66
C TYR A 5 -1.03 4.42 5.04
N ASN A 6 -1.00 5.48 4.21
CA ASN A 6 0.26 6.04 3.71
C ASN A 6 0.01 7.50 3.40
N GLN A 7 0.84 8.39 3.96
CA GLN A 7 0.65 9.81 3.77
C GLN A 7 0.80 10.26 2.32
N SER A 8 1.45 9.44 1.49
CA SER A 8 1.65 9.73 0.08
C SER A 8 0.58 9.13 -0.83
N ALA A 9 -0.47 8.53 -0.26
CA ALA A 9 -1.55 7.96 -1.06
C ALA A 9 -2.16 9.04 -1.95
N GLY A 10 -2.33 8.72 -3.21
CA GLY A 10 -2.73 9.65 -4.25
C GLY A 10 -1.64 9.87 -5.28
N SER A 11 -0.38 9.60 -4.93
CA SER A 11 0.73 9.64 -5.87
C SER A 11 0.71 8.42 -6.77
N ASP A 12 1.30 8.55 -7.96
CA ASP A 12 1.34 7.43 -8.93
C ASP A 12 2.06 6.21 -8.38
N PHE A 13 3.09 6.43 -7.56
CA PHE A 13 3.87 5.36 -6.95
C PHE A 13 4.07 5.66 -5.48
N ILE A 14 3.93 4.64 -4.66
CA ILE A 14 4.19 4.74 -3.23
C ILE A 14 4.96 3.52 -2.75
N GLU A 15 5.52 3.63 -1.56
CA GLU A 15 6.27 2.58 -0.90
C GLU A 15 5.66 2.33 0.46
N LEU A 16 5.45 1.06 0.80
CA LEU A 16 5.03 0.68 2.15
C LEU A 16 6.22 0.10 2.89
N CYS A 17 6.52 0.65 4.06
CA CYS A 17 7.59 0.14 4.92
C CYS A 17 7.11 0.20 6.37
N GLY A 18 7.96 -0.25 7.30
CA GLY A 18 7.62 -0.24 8.73
C GLY A 18 6.39 -1.06 9.04
N ASP A 19 5.50 -0.53 9.88
CA ASP A 19 4.30 -1.24 10.34
C ASP A 19 3.36 -1.59 9.19
N ALA A 20 3.23 -0.70 8.21
CA ALA A 20 2.38 -0.95 7.05
C ALA A 20 2.89 -2.15 6.26
N PHE A 21 4.21 -2.26 6.10
CA PHE A 21 4.82 -3.39 5.42
C PHE A 21 4.61 -4.68 6.21
N LEU A 22 4.80 -4.65 7.52
CA LEU A 22 4.57 -5.82 8.37
C LEU A 22 3.12 -6.28 8.29
N HIS A 23 2.18 -5.34 8.26
CA HIS A 23 0.76 -5.65 8.11
C HIS A 23 0.48 -6.32 6.76
N LEU A 24 1.09 -5.81 5.69
CA LEU A 24 0.96 -6.40 4.36
C LEU A 24 1.48 -7.85 4.35
N LYS A 25 2.64 -8.09 4.97
CA LYS A 25 3.22 -9.42 5.06
C LYS A 25 2.34 -10.36 5.90
N ALA A 26 1.81 -9.87 7.01
CA ALA A 26 0.96 -10.66 7.89
C ALA A 26 -0.31 -11.13 7.16
N ARG A 27 -0.82 -10.33 6.25
CA ARG A 27 -1.99 -10.67 5.45
C ARG A 27 -1.64 -11.48 4.20
N ARG A 28 -0.37 -11.78 4.00
CA ARG A 28 0.12 -12.60 2.88
C ARG A 28 -0.26 -12.03 1.51
N ILE A 29 -0.26 -10.72 1.40
CA ILE A 29 -0.54 -10.04 0.14
C ILE A 29 0.67 -10.18 -0.77
N LYS A 30 0.41 -10.46 -2.05
CA LYS A 30 1.45 -10.78 -3.02
C LYS A 30 1.48 -9.78 -4.16
N VAL A 31 2.59 -9.78 -4.90
CA VAL A 31 2.72 -9.00 -6.13
C VAL A 31 1.55 -9.30 -7.06
N GLY A 32 0.97 -8.24 -7.63
CA GLY A 32 -0.19 -8.33 -8.50
C GLY A 32 -1.52 -8.12 -7.81
N GLU A 33 -1.56 -8.21 -6.48
CA GLU A 33 -2.79 -7.95 -5.74
C GLU A 33 -3.00 -6.45 -5.58
N ARG A 34 -4.25 -6.07 -5.39
CA ARG A 34 -4.63 -4.67 -5.21
C ARG A 34 -5.12 -4.43 -3.79
N ILE A 35 -4.77 -3.27 -3.26
CA ILE A 35 -5.14 -2.89 -1.89
C ILE A 35 -5.69 -1.47 -1.88
N ASP A 36 -6.46 -1.18 -0.84
CA ASP A 36 -7.01 0.14 -0.57
C ASP A 36 -6.00 0.88 0.32
N VAL A 37 -5.51 2.01 -0.15
CA VAL A 37 -4.57 2.84 0.60
C VAL A 37 -5.18 4.23 0.76
N ARG A 38 -5.13 4.77 1.97
CA ARG A 38 -5.71 6.07 2.30
C ARG A 38 -4.68 6.96 2.98
N ASN A 39 -4.75 8.26 2.70
CA ASN A 39 -3.88 9.22 3.37
C ASN A 39 -4.55 9.90 4.57
N LEU A 40 -5.86 9.71 4.74
CA LEU A 40 -6.66 10.28 5.83
C LEU A 40 -6.67 11.83 5.87
N ARG A 41 -6.22 12.47 4.79
CA ARG A 41 -6.28 13.93 4.64
C ARG A 41 -7.40 14.34 3.70
N ASP A 42 -7.67 13.51 2.70
CA ASP A 42 -8.82 13.68 1.82
C ASP A 42 -9.79 12.53 2.07
N ASN A 43 -10.91 12.50 1.37
CA ASN A 43 -11.92 11.48 1.57
C ASN A 43 -11.86 10.38 0.51
N TYR A 44 -10.74 10.25 -0.17
CA TYR A 44 -10.60 9.28 -1.25
C TYR A 44 -9.95 7.99 -0.78
N ASN A 45 -10.37 6.91 -1.40
CA ASN A 45 -9.74 5.60 -1.27
C ASN A 45 -8.95 5.38 -2.55
N TYR A 46 -7.66 5.15 -2.43
CA TYR A 46 -6.80 4.95 -3.59
C TYR A 46 -6.49 3.48 -3.72
N ILE A 47 -6.74 2.92 -4.89
CA ILE A 47 -6.45 1.51 -5.15
C ILE A 47 -5.07 1.41 -5.75
N TYR A 48 -4.22 0.63 -5.12
CA TYR A 48 -2.84 0.40 -5.56
C TYR A 48 -2.62 -1.07 -5.86
N GLU A 49 -1.80 -1.32 -6.86
CA GLU A 49 -1.38 -2.67 -7.18
C GLU A 49 0.04 -2.87 -6.66
N ILE A 50 0.29 -4.01 -6.04
CA ILE A 50 1.62 -4.36 -5.54
C ILE A 50 2.49 -4.74 -6.74
N THR A 51 3.55 -3.98 -6.99
CA THR A 51 4.44 -4.23 -8.11
C THR A 51 5.71 -4.96 -7.72
N GLN A 52 6.16 -4.77 -6.48
CA GLN A 52 7.37 -5.43 -5.99
C GLN A 52 7.33 -5.54 -4.48
N ILE A 53 7.82 -6.64 -3.95
CA ILE A 53 7.98 -6.85 -2.51
C ILE A 53 9.42 -7.23 -2.26
N SER A 54 10.11 -6.45 -1.41
CA SER A 54 11.46 -6.75 -0.98
C SER A 54 11.47 -7.12 0.50
N ARG A 55 12.64 -7.12 1.12
CA ARG A 55 12.76 -7.56 2.51
C ARG A 55 12.10 -6.62 3.51
N ARG A 56 12.08 -5.32 3.20
CA ARG A 56 11.64 -4.29 4.17
C ARG A 56 10.57 -3.37 3.62
N GLU A 57 10.25 -3.50 2.34
CA GLU A 57 9.34 -2.57 1.72
C GLU A 57 8.60 -3.21 0.55
N ALA A 58 7.50 -2.61 0.18
CA ALA A 58 6.75 -2.97 -0.99
C ALA A 58 6.55 -1.73 -1.85
N ASN A 59 6.66 -1.89 -3.16
CA ASN A 59 6.41 -0.82 -4.10
C ASN A 59 5.03 -1.02 -4.71
N LEU A 60 4.28 0.07 -4.82
CA LEU A 60 2.90 0.05 -5.27
C LEU A 60 2.71 1.08 -6.36
N SER A 61 1.84 0.75 -7.30
CA SER A 61 1.47 1.63 -8.41
C SER A 61 -0.01 1.94 -8.33
N LEU A 62 -0.37 3.20 -8.49
CA LEU A 62 -1.76 3.63 -8.49
C LEU A 62 -2.48 3.04 -9.70
N VAL A 63 -3.61 2.44 -9.42
CA VAL A 63 -4.46 1.84 -10.46
C VAL A 63 -5.28 2.89 -11.19
#